data_95da74b70e7dde301b8bffeb4c656d05
#
_entry.id   95da74b70e7dde301b8bffeb4c656d05
#
_cell.length_a   1.000
_cell.length_b   1.000
_cell.length_c   1.000
_cell.angle_alpha   90.00
_cell.angle_beta   90.00
_cell.angle_gamma   90.00
#
_symmetry.space_group_name_H-M   'P 1'
#
loop_
_entity.id
_entity.type
_entity.pdbx_description
1 polymer ?
#
loop_
_entity_poly.entity_id
_entity_poly.type
_entity_poly.pdbx_seq_one_letter_code
_entity_poly.pdbx_strand_id
1 'polypeptide(L)'
;MMKLKSLFLVLLVSVVTANAQTHIDNLQKEVEVGAFMSTSGQNPFWLRSNQYGIVPLESQGVTVRGRIGTGQSLLNPTSLFNKNDSLDRSLNWKGFRLNYAVEAVINAGQTNQILLPEAYAAVKWKAFEFYAGRRKEIVGLIDSTLSSGSFIWSGNALPLPKVQLSIPEYTSILGKGLISIKGAYAHGWFGEQYYLKNVFLHQKWLYGRLGKPNWKLKFYGGFNHQVQWGGNLNTNNITRLITVANNNIPKTLKDYVNAVTGISLNTDAAQQTINIDEYTSYDLTNRIGNHIGTIDVGLELTTNKYDFIVYRQSIYDDGSLFHLANIADGLTGITVTNKTCDDTKKLNLKKINVEFFNSANQGGILGPGEFIDQIRGRDNYFNHGQFLDGWGYKSQMIGSPFITPDQTIKPELPRYRYFVSDNDVFAFTNNNRVRAITSALQGKYTNTNFALRYTYSQNSGTYQYPFVKKINQTSLGFATSTPWAAKKVIIQANIAFDTNGIFESNAGVFIGVKKIW
;
A
#
# COMPACT_ATOMS: atom_id res chain seq x y z
N MET A 1 -34.36 12.46 7.81
CA MET A 1 -32.93 12.17 7.58
C MET A 1 -32.01 13.40 7.52
N MET A 2 -32.47 14.57 7.05
CA MET A 2 -31.66 15.82 7.01
C MET A 2 -31.31 16.40 8.41
N LYS A 3 -32.21 16.34 9.39
CA LYS A 3 -31.98 16.89 10.75
C LYS A 3 -30.90 16.17 11.56
N LEU A 4 -30.66 14.86 11.33
CA LEU A 4 -29.62 14.09 12.04
C LEU A 4 -28.21 14.40 11.53
N LYS A 5 -28.07 14.69 10.23
CA LYS A 5 -26.79 15.08 9.61
C LYS A 5 -26.32 16.46 10.09
N SER A 6 -27.26 17.40 10.28
CA SER A 6 -26.94 18.74 10.79
C SER A 6 -26.55 18.71 12.27
N LEU A 7 -27.16 17.85 13.07
CA LEU A 7 -26.84 17.69 14.49
C LEU A 7 -25.42 17.08 14.69
N PHE A 8 -25.05 16.11 13.85
CA PHE A 8 -23.71 15.51 13.87
C PHE A 8 -22.62 16.51 13.47
N LEU A 9 -22.90 17.35 12.47
CA LEU A 9 -21.98 18.40 12.01
C LEU A 9 -21.78 19.48 13.07
N VAL A 10 -22.85 19.90 13.76
CA VAL A 10 -22.82 20.91 14.84
C VAL A 10 -22.10 20.36 16.07
N LEU A 11 -22.31 19.08 16.43
CA LEU A 11 -21.55 18.42 17.51
C LEU A 11 -20.05 18.29 17.19
N LEU A 12 -19.70 17.97 15.94
CA LEU A 12 -18.30 17.91 15.50
C LEU A 12 -17.63 19.30 15.56
N VAL A 13 -18.34 20.35 15.11
CA VAL A 13 -17.85 21.74 15.14
C VAL A 13 -17.73 22.26 16.57
N SER A 14 -18.64 21.94 17.47
CA SER A 14 -18.59 22.40 18.86
C SER A 14 -17.50 21.71 19.69
N VAL A 15 -17.19 20.43 19.40
CA VAL A 15 -16.05 19.72 20.01
C VAL A 15 -14.71 20.27 19.52
N VAL A 16 -14.65 20.71 18.26
CA VAL A 16 -13.46 21.31 17.64
C VAL A 16 -13.13 22.67 18.25
N THR A 17 -14.14 23.49 18.54
CA THR A 17 -13.91 24.85 19.10
C THR A 17 -13.50 24.85 20.56
N ALA A 18 -13.87 23.85 21.35
CA ALA A 18 -13.55 23.76 22.77
C ALA A 18 -12.10 23.36 23.07
N ASN A 19 -11.40 22.72 22.14
CA ASN A 19 -10.02 22.22 22.31
C ASN A 19 -9.00 22.79 21.31
N ALA A 20 -9.40 23.72 20.46
CA ALA A 20 -8.55 24.27 19.39
C ALA A 20 -7.37 25.11 19.91
N GLN A 21 -7.42 25.59 21.15
CA GLN A 21 -6.38 26.47 21.70
C GLN A 21 -5.07 25.78 22.13
N THR A 22 -5.07 24.46 22.32
CA THR A 22 -3.88 23.75 22.85
C THR A 22 -3.04 23.03 21.80
N HIS A 23 -3.41 23.03 20.51
CA HIS A 23 -2.75 22.24 19.48
C HIS A 23 -2.15 23.02 18.30
N ILE A 24 -2.22 24.34 18.29
CA ILE A 24 -1.62 25.17 17.23
C ILE A 24 -0.08 25.11 17.26
N ASP A 25 0.52 24.81 18.41
CA ASP A 25 1.96 24.77 18.61
C ASP A 25 2.70 23.62 17.89
N ASN A 26 1.98 22.61 17.38
CA ASN A 26 2.54 21.47 16.65
C ASN A 26 2.23 21.50 15.15
N LEU A 27 1.79 22.63 14.61
CA LEU A 27 1.49 22.78 13.19
C LEU A 27 2.79 22.85 12.39
N GLN A 28 2.99 21.85 11.52
CA GLN A 28 4.10 21.82 10.58
C GLN A 28 3.65 22.28 9.21
N LYS A 29 4.43 23.10 8.58
CA LYS A 29 4.27 23.59 7.22
C LYS A 29 5.50 23.18 6.42
N GLU A 30 5.27 22.60 5.25
CA GLU A 30 6.33 22.17 4.35
C GLU A 30 6.02 22.65 2.94
N VAL A 31 7.04 23.12 2.25
CA VAL A 31 6.99 23.39 0.82
C VAL A 31 8.22 22.76 0.17
N GLU A 32 8.02 22.04 -0.91
CA GLU A 32 9.06 21.42 -1.70
C GLU A 32 8.87 21.84 -3.16
N VAL A 33 9.97 22.21 -3.81
CA VAL A 33 10.02 22.45 -5.26
C VAL A 33 11.11 21.59 -5.82
N GLY A 34 10.83 20.86 -6.90
CA GLY A 34 11.79 19.96 -7.51
C GLY A 34 11.55 19.77 -9.00
N ALA A 35 12.49 19.13 -9.64
CA ALA A 35 12.42 18.73 -11.03
C ALA A 35 12.91 17.31 -11.20
N PHE A 36 12.31 16.59 -12.16
CA PHE A 36 12.74 15.27 -12.57
C PHE A 36 12.95 15.20 -14.07
N MET A 37 13.96 14.43 -14.45
CA MET A 37 14.32 14.15 -15.83
C MET A 37 14.81 12.72 -15.97
N SER A 38 14.60 12.10 -17.11
CA SER A 38 15.18 10.82 -17.45
C SER A 38 15.56 10.72 -18.93
N THR A 39 16.32 9.68 -19.26
CA THR A 39 16.84 9.45 -20.61
C THR A 39 15.82 8.78 -21.54
N SER A 40 14.82 8.06 -21.00
CA SER A 40 13.81 7.31 -21.80
C SER A 40 12.44 7.96 -21.85
N GLY A 41 12.23 9.14 -21.27
CA GLY A 41 10.91 9.76 -21.17
C GLY A 41 10.03 9.22 -20.04
N GLN A 42 10.40 8.15 -19.35
CA GLN A 42 9.73 7.64 -18.15
C GLN A 42 10.65 7.75 -16.93
N ASN A 43 10.08 7.95 -15.76
CA ASN A 43 10.85 7.93 -14.52
C ASN A 43 11.25 6.48 -14.17
N PRO A 44 12.54 6.21 -13.85
CA PRO A 44 13.00 4.89 -13.44
C PRO A 44 12.26 4.37 -12.22
N PHE A 45 12.28 3.03 -12.07
CA PHE A 45 11.53 2.31 -11.04
C PHE A 45 11.69 2.91 -9.64
N TRP A 46 12.92 3.15 -9.17
CA TRP A 46 13.14 3.65 -7.81
C TRP A 46 12.93 5.15 -7.62
N LEU A 47 12.72 5.95 -8.67
CA LEU A 47 12.25 7.33 -8.51
C LEU A 47 10.73 7.41 -8.25
N ARG A 48 9.94 6.46 -8.77
CA ARG A 48 8.47 6.51 -8.71
C ARG A 48 7.85 5.50 -7.73
N SER A 49 8.52 4.37 -7.43
CA SER A 49 7.97 3.31 -6.58
C SER A 49 7.87 3.75 -5.11
N ASN A 50 6.76 3.39 -4.46
CA ASN A 50 6.46 3.68 -3.05
C ASN A 50 6.49 5.18 -2.72
N GLN A 51 6.11 6.02 -3.69
CA GLN A 51 6.02 7.47 -3.56
C GLN A 51 4.57 7.97 -3.46
N TYR A 52 3.64 7.11 -3.04
CA TYR A 52 2.20 7.45 -2.90
C TYR A 52 1.58 8.01 -4.19
N GLY A 53 2.08 7.56 -5.34
CA GLY A 53 1.58 7.99 -6.64
C GLY A 53 1.81 9.44 -7.01
N ILE A 54 2.67 10.16 -6.29
CA ILE A 54 2.92 11.59 -6.52
C ILE A 54 3.95 11.84 -7.63
N VAL A 55 4.84 10.88 -7.90
CA VAL A 55 5.79 10.95 -9.02
C VAL A 55 5.14 10.32 -10.25
N PRO A 56 4.94 11.05 -11.35
CA PRO A 56 4.32 10.52 -12.55
C PRO A 56 5.20 9.45 -13.22
N LEU A 57 4.59 8.68 -14.12
CA LEU A 57 5.32 7.72 -14.94
C LEU A 57 6.24 8.46 -15.92
N GLU A 58 5.70 9.44 -16.62
CA GLU A 58 6.42 10.28 -17.56
C GLU A 58 7.40 11.20 -16.83
N SER A 59 8.57 11.36 -17.40
CA SER A 59 9.63 12.23 -16.88
C SER A 59 9.63 13.61 -17.57
N GLN A 60 10.61 14.45 -17.25
CA GLN A 60 10.78 15.82 -17.73
C GLN A 60 9.65 16.73 -17.24
N GLY A 61 9.71 17.02 -15.96
CA GLY A 61 8.74 17.90 -15.32
C GLY A 61 9.28 18.54 -14.07
N VAL A 62 8.50 19.50 -13.59
CA VAL A 62 8.69 20.14 -12.29
C VAL A 62 7.57 19.71 -11.35
N THR A 63 7.88 19.68 -10.07
CA THR A 63 6.89 19.40 -9.02
C THR A 63 6.94 20.48 -7.96
N VAL A 64 5.76 20.89 -7.52
CA VAL A 64 5.58 21.74 -6.34
C VAL A 64 4.67 21.00 -5.38
N ARG A 65 5.14 20.84 -4.15
CA ARG A 65 4.42 20.16 -3.09
C ARG A 65 4.29 21.08 -1.89
N GLY A 66 3.09 21.20 -1.36
CA GLY A 66 2.79 21.94 -0.14
C GLY A 66 2.07 21.05 0.85
N ARG A 67 2.48 21.06 2.12
CA ARG A 67 1.82 20.33 3.21
C ARG A 67 1.64 21.23 4.43
N ILE A 68 0.47 21.15 5.04
CA ILE A 68 0.17 21.73 6.34
C ILE A 68 -0.55 20.68 7.20
N GLY A 69 -0.15 20.50 8.45
CA GLY A 69 -0.83 19.54 9.31
C GLY A 69 -0.19 19.40 10.68
N THR A 70 -0.88 18.71 11.57
CA THR A 70 -0.35 18.30 12.87
C THR A 70 0.51 17.02 12.68
N GLY A 71 1.65 16.97 13.36
CA GLY A 71 2.57 15.84 13.27
C GLY A 71 3.50 15.89 12.05
N GLN A 72 4.54 15.07 12.09
CA GLN A 72 5.56 15.03 11.04
C GLN A 72 4.98 14.51 9.72
N SER A 73 5.44 15.09 8.61
CA SER A 73 5.24 14.52 7.29
C SER A 73 5.70 13.08 7.30
N LEU A 74 4.80 12.17 6.91
CA LEU A 74 5.15 10.76 6.75
C LEU A 74 6.00 10.57 5.48
N LEU A 75 7.19 11.16 5.45
CA LEU A 75 8.30 10.59 4.68
C LEU A 75 8.80 9.29 5.35
N ASN A 76 8.37 9.05 6.59
CA ASN A 76 8.53 7.79 7.29
C ASN A 76 7.14 7.27 7.65
N PRO A 77 6.54 6.42 6.81
CA PRO A 77 5.30 5.73 7.17
C PRO A 77 5.52 5.00 8.49
N THR A 78 4.51 5.01 9.33
CA THR A 78 4.54 4.30 10.61
C THR A 78 4.75 2.81 10.34
N SER A 79 5.99 2.36 10.51
CA SER A 79 6.31 0.93 10.51
C SER A 79 5.48 0.22 11.57
N LEU A 80 4.97 -0.96 11.24
CA LEU A 80 4.34 -1.81 12.25
C LEU A 80 5.32 -2.25 13.34
N PHE A 81 6.63 -2.08 13.11
CA PHE A 81 7.72 -2.29 14.08
C PHE A 81 8.22 -0.99 14.72
N ASN A 82 7.42 0.09 14.74
CA ASN A 82 7.91 1.36 15.27
C ASN A 82 8.25 1.26 16.76
N LYS A 83 9.50 1.55 17.11
CA LYS A 83 10.02 1.48 18.49
C LYS A 83 9.49 2.56 19.44
N ASN A 84 8.94 3.63 18.88
CA ASN A 84 8.34 4.71 19.67
C ASN A 84 6.94 4.34 20.20
N ASP A 85 6.53 3.09 20.10
CA ASP A 85 5.39 2.53 20.83
C ASP A 85 5.67 2.60 22.34
N SER A 86 5.68 3.81 22.86
CA SER A 86 5.68 4.01 24.31
C SER A 86 4.31 3.61 24.82
N LEU A 87 4.24 2.40 25.37
CA LEU A 87 3.05 1.79 25.96
C LEU A 87 2.28 2.70 26.91
N ASP A 88 2.93 3.74 27.44
CA ASP A 88 2.38 4.56 28.52
C ASP A 88 1.78 5.90 28.08
N ARG A 89 2.18 6.45 26.94
CA ARG A 89 1.74 7.81 26.59
C ARG A 89 0.30 7.89 26.04
N SER A 90 -0.15 6.86 25.34
CA SER A 90 -1.49 6.89 24.71
C SER A 90 -2.61 6.56 25.70
N LEU A 91 -2.33 5.71 26.70
CA LEU A 91 -3.32 5.29 27.71
C LEU A 91 -3.50 6.32 28.82
N ASN A 92 -2.48 7.13 29.11
CA ASN A 92 -2.52 8.14 30.18
C ASN A 92 -3.08 9.50 29.73
N TRP A 93 -3.39 9.66 28.43
CA TRP A 93 -3.97 10.90 27.93
C TRP A 93 -5.45 11.02 28.31
N LYS A 94 -5.76 11.98 29.15
CA LYS A 94 -7.14 12.33 29.51
C LYS A 94 -7.63 13.39 28.50
N GLY A 95 -8.48 12.97 27.54
CA GLY A 95 -9.11 13.88 26.56
C GLY A 95 -9.01 13.41 25.13
N PHE A 96 -9.48 14.25 24.22
CA PHE A 96 -9.42 14.04 22.78
C PHE A 96 -8.22 14.79 22.20
N ARG A 97 -7.56 14.16 21.19
CA ARG A 97 -6.53 14.81 20.38
C ARG A 97 -7.01 14.87 18.94
N LEU A 98 -6.99 16.06 18.36
CA LEU A 98 -7.29 16.28 16.97
C LEU A 98 -5.99 16.28 16.15
N ASN A 99 -5.94 15.47 15.08
CA ASN A 99 -4.87 15.47 14.09
C ASN A 99 -5.49 15.75 12.72
N TYR A 100 -4.79 16.49 11.88
CA TYR A 100 -5.22 16.75 10.51
C TYR A 100 -4.01 17.05 9.64
N ALA A 101 -4.13 16.80 8.34
CA ALA A 101 -3.17 17.26 7.36
C ALA A 101 -3.86 17.47 6.00
N VAL A 102 -3.33 18.43 5.26
CA VAL A 102 -3.61 18.63 3.84
C VAL A 102 -2.27 18.71 3.12
N GLU A 103 -2.13 17.94 2.06
CA GLU A 103 -0.98 17.95 1.16
C GLU A 103 -1.47 18.01 -0.27
N ALA A 104 -0.98 18.98 -1.03
CA ALA A 104 -1.22 19.12 -2.46
C ALA A 104 0.10 19.01 -3.22
N VAL A 105 0.05 18.35 -4.38
CA VAL A 105 1.18 18.20 -5.31
C VAL A 105 0.73 18.65 -6.68
N ILE A 106 1.51 19.51 -7.30
CA ILE A 106 1.32 19.96 -8.68
C ILE A 106 2.52 19.48 -9.48
N ASN A 107 2.28 18.66 -10.48
CA ASN A 107 3.28 18.27 -11.47
C ASN A 107 2.98 19.00 -12.78
N ALA A 108 4.00 19.54 -13.43
CA ALA A 108 3.91 20.23 -14.72
C ALA A 108 5.07 19.83 -15.63
N GLY A 109 4.77 19.56 -16.90
CA GLY A 109 5.73 19.08 -17.89
C GLY A 109 5.09 18.11 -18.87
N GLN A 110 5.67 16.95 -19.07
CA GLN A 110 5.02 15.89 -19.88
C GLN A 110 3.71 15.42 -19.23
N THR A 111 3.65 15.34 -17.91
CA THR A 111 2.42 15.10 -17.16
C THR A 111 2.01 16.37 -16.43
N ASN A 112 0.78 16.83 -16.68
CA ASN A 112 0.18 17.94 -15.96
C ASN A 112 -0.92 17.40 -15.05
N GLN A 113 -0.73 17.47 -13.71
CA GLN A 113 -1.68 16.95 -12.75
C GLN A 113 -1.64 17.69 -11.42
N ILE A 114 -2.80 17.74 -10.76
CA ILE A 114 -2.95 18.21 -9.38
C ILE A 114 -3.41 17.02 -8.56
N LEU A 115 -2.64 16.68 -7.53
CA LEU A 115 -2.90 15.56 -6.65
C LEU A 115 -3.13 16.04 -5.21
N LEU A 116 -3.92 15.26 -4.48
CA LEU A 116 -4.20 15.47 -3.06
C LEU A 116 -3.84 14.18 -2.29
N PRO A 117 -2.55 13.92 -2.04
CA PRO A 117 -2.10 12.69 -1.35
C PRO A 117 -2.57 12.61 0.09
N GLU A 118 -2.66 13.74 0.80
CA GLU A 118 -3.23 13.79 2.13
C GLU A 118 -4.32 14.88 2.20
N ALA A 119 -5.45 14.53 2.76
CA ALA A 119 -6.53 15.44 3.15
C ALA A 119 -7.40 14.70 4.16
N TYR A 120 -7.05 14.78 5.44
CA TYR A 120 -7.76 14.05 6.50
C TYR A 120 -7.90 14.85 7.78
N ALA A 121 -8.89 14.44 8.57
CA ALA A 121 -9.04 14.80 9.97
C ALA A 121 -9.17 13.52 10.80
N ALA A 122 -8.51 13.48 11.94
CA ALA A 122 -8.50 12.34 12.86
C ALA A 122 -8.73 12.79 14.30
N VAL A 123 -9.51 12.02 15.03
CA VAL A 123 -9.73 12.20 16.47
C VAL A 123 -9.18 10.98 17.18
N LYS A 124 -8.24 11.18 18.09
CA LYS A 124 -7.67 10.13 18.95
C LYS A 124 -8.20 10.28 20.37
N TRP A 125 -8.69 9.17 20.92
CA TRP A 125 -9.11 9.07 22.31
C TRP A 125 -8.55 7.80 22.94
N LYS A 126 -7.67 7.97 23.91
CA LYS A 126 -6.90 6.86 24.50
C LYS A 126 -6.18 6.06 23.39
N ALA A 127 -6.44 4.75 23.30
CA ALA A 127 -5.87 3.85 22.31
C ALA A 127 -6.56 3.94 20.94
N PHE A 128 -7.75 4.52 20.87
CA PHE A 128 -8.56 4.54 19.65
C PHE A 128 -8.32 5.79 18.83
N GLU A 129 -8.32 5.64 17.51
CA GLU A 129 -8.31 6.74 16.56
C GLU A 129 -9.38 6.51 15.51
N PHE A 130 -10.18 7.53 15.27
CA PHE A 130 -11.07 7.59 14.11
C PHE A 130 -10.55 8.66 13.16
N TYR A 131 -10.43 8.35 11.87
CA TYR A 131 -10.15 9.36 10.86
C TYR A 131 -11.06 9.23 9.64
N ALA A 132 -11.19 10.34 8.92
CA ALA A 132 -11.87 10.43 7.64
C ALA A 132 -11.02 11.23 6.65
N GLY A 133 -10.93 10.75 5.42
CA GLY A 133 -10.18 11.39 4.34
C GLY A 133 -9.09 10.53 3.73
N ARG A 134 -8.13 11.17 3.09
CA ARG A 134 -6.94 10.54 2.47
C ARG A 134 -5.75 10.68 3.39
N ARG A 135 -5.13 9.56 3.75
CA ARG A 135 -3.91 9.52 4.57
C ARG A 135 -2.92 8.52 3.98
N LYS A 136 -1.66 8.89 3.94
CA LYS A 136 -0.57 8.00 3.56
C LYS A 136 -0.42 6.89 4.59
N GLU A 137 -0.50 5.64 4.15
CA GLU A 137 -0.39 4.46 5.01
C GLU A 137 0.30 3.32 4.29
N ILE A 138 0.98 2.48 5.05
CA ILE A 138 1.46 1.16 4.63
C ILE A 138 0.87 0.15 5.61
N VAL A 139 0.37 -0.97 5.11
CA VAL A 139 -0.19 -2.05 5.93
C VAL A 139 0.59 -3.32 5.66
N GLY A 140 1.12 -3.94 6.72
CA GLY A 140 1.94 -5.15 6.66
C GLY A 140 3.16 -5.07 7.59
N LEU A 141 3.70 -6.22 7.99
CA LEU A 141 4.93 -6.30 8.77
C LEU A 141 6.14 -6.14 7.84
N ILE A 142 6.65 -4.91 7.73
CA ILE A 142 7.84 -4.56 6.93
C ILE A 142 8.65 -3.45 7.60
N ASP A 143 9.87 -3.23 7.14
CA ASP A 143 10.59 -1.98 7.39
C ASP A 143 10.04 -0.88 6.48
N SER A 144 9.40 0.13 7.05
CA SER A 144 8.74 1.20 6.28
C SER A 144 9.69 2.16 5.56
N THR A 145 10.99 2.09 5.83
CA THR A 145 11.98 3.04 5.29
C THR A 145 12.80 2.46 4.14
N LEU A 146 13.12 1.18 4.20
CA LEU A 146 14.01 0.52 3.23
C LEU A 146 13.36 -0.62 2.48
N SER A 147 12.20 -1.13 2.93
CA SER A 147 11.47 -2.19 2.23
C SER A 147 11.15 -1.81 0.79
N SER A 148 11.07 -2.82 -0.04
CA SER A 148 10.57 -2.74 -1.41
C SER A 148 9.05 -2.45 -1.48
N GLY A 149 8.36 -2.45 -0.35
CA GLY A 149 6.93 -2.22 -0.20
C GLY A 149 6.18 -3.46 0.29
N SER A 150 5.13 -3.25 1.09
CA SER A 150 4.26 -4.33 1.52
C SER A 150 3.57 -5.01 0.34
N PHE A 151 3.27 -6.30 0.46
CA PHE A 151 2.71 -7.06 -0.64
C PHE A 151 1.37 -6.47 -1.12
N ILE A 152 0.45 -6.15 -0.20
CA ILE A 152 -0.92 -5.73 -0.55
C ILE A 152 -1.12 -4.21 -0.49
N TRP A 153 -0.47 -3.49 0.45
CA TRP A 153 -0.69 -2.06 0.67
C TRP A 153 0.64 -1.36 0.93
N SER A 154 1.34 -1.02 -0.15
CA SER A 154 2.74 -0.60 -0.10
C SER A 154 2.96 0.91 0.03
N GLY A 155 1.94 1.74 -0.22
CA GLY A 155 2.13 3.18 -0.42
C GLY A 155 2.67 3.52 -1.81
N ASN A 156 2.45 2.64 -2.80
CA ASN A 156 2.89 2.89 -4.18
C ASN A 156 1.85 3.75 -4.95
N ALA A 157 0.55 3.49 -4.77
CA ALA A 157 -0.52 4.30 -5.35
C ALA A 157 -0.90 5.50 -4.49
N LEU A 158 -1.62 6.45 -5.09
CA LEU A 158 -2.25 7.56 -4.37
C LEU A 158 -3.18 7.01 -3.27
N PRO A 159 -3.15 7.53 -2.04
CA PRO A 159 -4.02 7.07 -0.97
C PRO A 159 -5.51 7.18 -1.31
N LEU A 160 -6.28 6.13 -1.02
CA LEU A 160 -7.73 6.14 -1.18
C LEU A 160 -8.41 6.95 -0.07
N PRO A 161 -9.48 7.70 -0.37
CA PRO A 161 -10.32 8.29 0.66
C PRO A 161 -11.05 7.19 1.41
N LYS A 162 -11.01 7.24 2.74
CA LYS A 162 -11.69 6.26 3.60
C LYS A 162 -12.06 6.84 4.96
N VAL A 163 -12.95 6.16 5.66
CA VAL A 163 -13.18 6.29 7.09
C VAL A 163 -12.58 5.09 7.79
N GLN A 164 -11.92 5.30 8.92
CA GLN A 164 -11.22 4.23 9.63
C GLN A 164 -11.33 4.41 11.14
N LEU A 165 -11.69 3.33 11.82
CA LEU A 165 -11.54 3.19 13.27
C LEU A 165 -10.34 2.27 13.52
N SER A 166 -9.41 2.68 14.37
CA SER A 166 -8.15 1.96 14.59
C SER A 166 -7.65 2.04 16.03
N ILE A 167 -6.80 1.08 16.35
CA ILE A 167 -5.81 1.15 17.43
C ILE A 167 -4.47 1.25 16.71
N PRO A 168 -3.96 2.47 16.44
CA PRO A 168 -2.83 2.69 15.53
C PRO A 168 -1.47 2.25 16.09
N GLU A 169 -1.37 2.08 17.41
CA GLU A 169 -0.14 1.70 18.12
C GLU A 169 -0.34 0.41 18.90
N TYR A 170 0.72 -0.39 19.11
CA TYR A 170 0.63 -1.61 19.92
C TYR A 170 0.20 -1.27 21.34
N THR A 171 -1.06 -1.52 21.64
CA THR A 171 -1.70 -1.26 22.93
C THR A 171 -1.73 -2.53 23.75
N SER A 172 -1.27 -2.46 25.00
CA SER A 172 -1.27 -3.59 25.91
C SER A 172 -2.69 -4.04 26.25
N ILE A 173 -2.97 -5.32 26.09
CA ILE A 173 -4.23 -5.96 26.50
C ILE A 173 -4.03 -6.95 27.65
N LEU A 174 -2.80 -7.47 27.83
CA LEU A 174 -2.49 -8.42 28.91
C LEU A 174 -1.05 -8.25 29.40
N GLY A 175 -0.87 -8.47 30.71
CA GLY A 175 0.44 -8.67 31.33
C GLY A 175 1.39 -7.46 31.25
N LYS A 176 0.87 -6.23 31.33
CA LYS A 176 1.67 -4.98 31.23
C LYS A 176 2.55 -4.96 29.95
N GLY A 177 1.93 -5.26 28.81
CA GLY A 177 2.58 -5.29 27.51
C GLY A 177 3.15 -6.64 27.09
N LEU A 178 2.87 -7.72 27.84
CA LEU A 178 3.21 -9.07 27.38
C LEU A 178 2.48 -9.40 26.07
N ILE A 179 1.17 -9.11 26.00
CA ILE A 179 0.40 -9.16 24.78
C ILE A 179 -0.12 -7.77 24.48
N SER A 180 0.19 -7.29 23.29
CA SER A 180 -0.26 -6.00 22.77
C SER A 180 -0.84 -6.18 21.38
N ILE A 181 -1.85 -5.37 21.05
CA ILE A 181 -2.53 -5.40 19.75
C ILE A 181 -2.48 -4.04 19.06
N LYS A 182 -2.59 -4.09 17.75
CA LYS A 182 -2.73 -2.96 16.84
C LYS A 182 -3.66 -3.38 15.71
N GLY A 183 -4.60 -2.53 15.31
CA GLY A 183 -5.58 -2.96 14.31
C GLY A 183 -6.40 -1.81 13.74
N ALA A 184 -7.10 -2.07 12.64
CA ALA A 184 -8.05 -1.14 12.04
C ALA A 184 -9.18 -1.83 11.31
N TYR A 185 -10.27 -1.10 11.20
CA TYR A 185 -11.44 -1.39 10.39
C TYR A 185 -11.79 -0.15 9.58
N ALA A 186 -11.87 -0.28 8.27
CA ALA A 186 -12.07 0.84 7.38
C ALA A 186 -13.05 0.53 6.25
N HIS A 187 -13.68 1.59 5.77
CA HIS A 187 -14.46 1.63 4.54
C HIS A 187 -13.94 2.76 3.67
N GLY A 188 -13.74 2.50 2.37
CA GLY A 188 -13.17 3.45 1.44
C GLY A 188 -13.86 3.45 0.08
N TRP A 189 -13.42 4.36 -0.78
CA TRP A 189 -14.04 4.63 -2.08
C TRP A 189 -12.97 4.72 -3.16
N PHE A 190 -13.10 3.90 -4.21
CA PHE A 190 -12.24 3.99 -5.40
C PHE A 190 -12.67 5.17 -6.30
N GLY A 191 -13.94 5.62 -6.19
CA GLY A 191 -14.48 6.68 -7.04
C GLY A 191 -14.63 6.21 -8.48
N GLU A 192 -14.26 7.10 -9.43
CA GLU A 192 -14.27 6.80 -10.85
C GLU A 192 -12.91 6.29 -11.29
N GLN A 193 -12.88 5.08 -11.84
CA GLN A 193 -11.75 4.41 -12.45
C GLN A 193 -11.99 4.24 -13.96
N TYR A 194 -11.06 3.60 -14.68
CA TYR A 194 -11.20 3.48 -16.13
C TYR A 194 -12.40 2.59 -16.53
N TYR A 195 -12.48 1.38 -15.99
CA TYR A 195 -13.56 0.43 -16.32
C TYR A 195 -14.73 0.49 -15.36
N LEU A 196 -14.50 0.81 -14.10
CA LEU A 196 -15.50 0.79 -13.04
C LEU A 196 -15.60 2.13 -12.31
N LYS A 197 -16.77 2.42 -11.77
CA LYS A 197 -17.03 3.57 -10.90
C LYS A 197 -17.81 3.15 -9.67
N ASN A 198 -17.65 3.94 -8.58
CA ASN A 198 -18.35 3.71 -7.31
C ASN A 198 -18.05 2.34 -6.67
N VAL A 199 -16.87 1.77 -6.93
CA VAL A 199 -16.40 0.59 -6.22
C VAL A 199 -16.00 0.98 -4.80
N PHE A 200 -16.35 0.14 -3.85
CA PHE A 200 -16.03 0.31 -2.44
C PHE A 200 -14.83 -0.54 -2.03
N LEU A 201 -14.14 -0.05 -1.00
CA LEU A 201 -13.12 -0.79 -0.26
C LEU A 201 -13.66 -1.14 1.12
N HIS A 202 -13.59 -2.40 1.49
CA HIS A 202 -13.54 -2.81 2.89
C HIS A 202 -12.10 -3.20 3.24
N GLN A 203 -11.59 -2.71 4.37
CA GLN A 203 -10.24 -3.02 4.85
C GLN A 203 -10.28 -3.32 6.34
N LYS A 204 -9.65 -4.42 6.75
CA LYS A 204 -9.42 -4.74 8.16
C LYS A 204 -8.04 -5.36 8.33
N TRP A 205 -7.38 -5.03 9.42
CA TRP A 205 -6.12 -5.65 9.78
C TRP A 205 -5.97 -5.70 11.31
N LEU A 206 -5.30 -6.74 11.78
CA LEU A 206 -5.03 -6.94 13.19
C LEU A 206 -3.66 -7.58 13.35
N TYR A 207 -2.83 -6.99 14.18
CA TYR A 207 -1.49 -7.47 14.51
C TYR A 207 -1.35 -7.59 16.02
N GLY A 208 -0.83 -8.73 16.48
CA GLY A 208 -0.43 -8.98 17.86
C GLY A 208 1.07 -8.89 18.02
N ARG A 209 1.50 -8.44 19.19
CA ARG A 209 2.89 -8.53 19.64
C ARG A 209 2.93 -9.33 20.94
N LEU A 210 3.75 -10.36 20.98
CA LEU A 210 4.09 -11.13 22.18
C LEU A 210 5.50 -10.73 22.63
N GLY A 211 5.61 -10.26 23.85
CA GLY A 211 6.85 -9.78 24.47
C GLY A 211 6.71 -8.38 25.03
N LYS A 212 7.17 -8.18 26.28
CA LYS A 212 7.15 -6.88 26.93
C LYS A 212 8.07 -5.90 26.20
N PRO A 213 7.84 -4.57 26.30
CA PRO A 213 8.65 -3.57 25.60
C PRO A 213 10.15 -3.66 25.87
N ASN A 214 10.53 -4.06 27.08
CA ASN A 214 11.92 -4.20 27.52
C ASN A 214 12.55 -5.58 27.20
N TRP A 215 11.77 -6.52 26.63
CA TRP A 215 12.32 -7.83 26.25
C TRP A 215 13.22 -7.70 25.03
N LYS A 216 14.28 -8.49 25.03
CA LYS A 216 15.21 -8.55 23.89
C LYS A 216 14.57 -9.24 22.68
N LEU A 217 13.70 -10.21 22.91
CA LEU A 217 13.03 -10.98 21.89
C LEU A 217 11.52 -10.70 21.93
N LYS A 218 10.94 -10.39 20.77
CA LYS A 218 9.50 -10.16 20.59
C LYS A 218 9.03 -10.84 19.32
N PHE A 219 7.82 -11.40 19.38
CA PHE A 219 7.14 -12.03 18.26
C PHE A 219 5.99 -11.17 17.80
N TYR A 220 5.76 -11.15 16.50
CA TYR A 220 4.68 -10.44 15.85
C TYR A 220 3.90 -11.41 14.96
N GLY A 221 2.59 -11.28 14.94
CA GLY A 221 1.75 -12.03 14.03
C GLY A 221 0.47 -11.29 13.77
N GLY A 222 -0.09 -11.46 12.60
CA GLY A 222 -1.33 -10.81 12.24
C GLY A 222 -1.74 -11.05 10.81
N PHE A 223 -2.77 -10.35 10.41
CA PHE A 223 -3.31 -10.40 9.06
C PHE A 223 -3.77 -9.02 8.61
N ASN A 224 -3.78 -8.83 7.31
CA ASN A 224 -4.56 -7.78 6.67
C ASN A 224 -5.49 -8.41 5.62
N HIS A 225 -6.68 -7.83 5.47
CA HIS A 225 -7.73 -8.29 4.58
C HIS A 225 -8.36 -7.09 3.88
N GLN A 226 -8.42 -7.16 2.57
CA GLN A 226 -8.96 -6.13 1.70
C GLN A 226 -10.05 -6.73 0.83
N VAL A 227 -11.12 -5.99 0.58
CA VAL A 227 -12.19 -6.38 -0.32
C VAL A 227 -12.57 -5.21 -1.22
N GLN A 228 -12.46 -5.40 -2.54
CA GLN A 228 -13.15 -4.56 -3.51
C GLN A 228 -14.56 -5.11 -3.69
N TRP A 229 -15.59 -4.28 -3.56
CA TRP A 229 -16.96 -4.75 -3.67
C TRP A 229 -17.91 -3.66 -4.19
N GLY A 230 -19.04 -4.09 -4.75
CA GLY A 230 -20.01 -3.19 -5.33
C GLY A 230 -19.48 -2.38 -6.51
N GLY A 231 -20.27 -1.48 -7.03
CA GLY A 231 -19.87 -0.59 -8.10
C GLY A 231 -20.78 -0.63 -9.31
N ASN A 232 -20.33 0.04 -10.37
CA ASN A 232 -21.00 0.11 -11.66
C ASN A 232 -19.97 0.12 -12.78
N LEU A 233 -20.36 -0.33 -13.97
CA LEU A 233 -19.55 -0.12 -15.15
C LEU A 233 -19.42 1.36 -15.48
N ASN A 234 -18.23 1.77 -15.90
CA ASN A 234 -18.00 3.08 -16.50
C ASN A 234 -18.33 3.00 -17.99
N THR A 235 -19.60 3.28 -18.33
CA THR A 235 -20.14 3.15 -19.68
C THR A 235 -19.49 4.08 -20.71
N ASN A 236 -18.64 5.01 -20.28
CA ASN A 236 -17.85 5.83 -21.19
C ASN A 236 -16.71 5.03 -21.86
N ASN A 237 -16.21 3.99 -21.18
CA ASN A 237 -15.06 3.22 -21.63
C ASN A 237 -15.37 1.76 -21.95
N ILE A 238 -16.48 1.22 -21.44
CA ILE A 238 -16.93 -0.15 -21.66
C ILE A 238 -18.46 -0.20 -21.69
N THR A 239 -19.05 -0.80 -22.72
CA THR A 239 -20.51 -0.81 -22.88
C THR A 239 -21.18 -1.94 -22.10
N ARG A 240 -20.49 -3.08 -21.97
CA ARG A 240 -21.01 -4.29 -21.34
C ARG A 240 -19.88 -5.13 -20.77
N LEU A 241 -20.14 -5.79 -19.64
CA LEU A 241 -19.32 -6.85 -19.10
C LEU A 241 -20.19 -8.10 -18.91
N ILE A 242 -19.83 -9.21 -19.54
CA ILE A 242 -20.63 -10.45 -19.54
C ILE A 242 -20.89 -10.97 -18.12
N THR A 243 -19.95 -10.72 -17.21
CA THR A 243 -20.00 -11.17 -15.82
C THR A 243 -20.78 -10.26 -14.88
N VAL A 244 -21.30 -9.12 -15.38
CA VAL A 244 -21.99 -8.13 -14.56
C VAL A 244 -23.41 -7.93 -15.08
N ALA A 245 -24.41 -8.33 -14.29
CA ALA A 245 -25.79 -8.11 -14.62
C ALA A 245 -26.14 -6.63 -14.62
N ASN A 246 -26.87 -6.17 -15.65
CA ASN A 246 -27.38 -4.79 -15.76
C ASN A 246 -26.34 -3.68 -15.50
N ASN A 247 -25.05 -3.92 -15.85
CA ASN A 247 -23.95 -2.98 -15.64
C ASN A 247 -23.76 -2.56 -14.17
N ASN A 248 -24.23 -3.35 -13.22
CA ASN A 248 -24.25 -3.03 -11.80
C ASN A 248 -23.74 -4.20 -10.97
N ILE A 249 -22.81 -3.96 -10.07
CA ILE A 249 -22.32 -4.93 -9.08
C ILE A 249 -23.10 -4.68 -7.78
N PRO A 250 -23.67 -5.71 -7.13
CA PRO A 250 -24.50 -5.56 -5.93
C PRO A 250 -23.80 -4.77 -4.82
N LYS A 251 -24.56 -3.87 -4.17
CA LYS A 251 -24.03 -2.94 -3.17
C LYS A 251 -25.04 -2.59 -2.07
N THR A 252 -25.88 -3.55 -1.70
CA THR A 252 -26.83 -3.39 -0.57
C THR A 252 -26.12 -3.52 0.77
N LEU A 253 -26.80 -3.24 1.86
CA LEU A 253 -26.27 -3.46 3.21
C LEU A 253 -25.97 -4.96 3.47
N LYS A 254 -26.79 -5.87 2.91
CA LYS A 254 -26.56 -7.31 2.98
C LYS A 254 -25.24 -7.69 2.27
N ASP A 255 -24.99 -7.12 1.10
CA ASP A 255 -23.76 -7.35 0.36
C ASP A 255 -22.53 -6.83 1.11
N TYR A 256 -22.67 -5.69 1.79
CA TYR A 256 -21.62 -5.19 2.68
C TYR A 256 -21.31 -6.18 3.81
N VAL A 257 -22.32 -6.72 4.47
CA VAL A 257 -22.12 -7.72 5.54
C VAL A 257 -21.42 -8.96 4.97
N ASN A 258 -21.84 -9.44 3.80
CA ASN A 258 -21.23 -10.59 3.14
C ASN A 258 -19.77 -10.30 2.73
N ALA A 259 -19.49 -9.13 2.18
CA ALA A 259 -18.12 -8.69 1.85
C ALA A 259 -17.22 -8.62 3.11
N VAL A 260 -17.74 -8.08 4.22
CA VAL A 260 -17.02 -7.99 5.49
C VAL A 260 -16.74 -9.36 6.11
N THR A 261 -17.73 -10.26 6.12
CA THR A 261 -17.63 -11.59 6.73
C THR A 261 -16.94 -12.61 5.85
N GLY A 262 -16.94 -12.39 4.52
CA GLY A 262 -16.42 -13.34 3.54
C GLY A 262 -17.26 -14.61 3.43
N ILE A 263 -18.56 -14.55 3.80
CA ILE A 263 -19.47 -15.68 3.65
C ILE A 263 -19.62 -16.03 2.18
N SER A 264 -19.42 -17.32 1.84
CA SER A 264 -19.56 -17.81 0.49
C SER A 264 -21.02 -17.83 0.05
N LEU A 265 -21.27 -17.44 -1.20
CA LEU A 265 -22.55 -17.61 -1.88
C LEU A 265 -22.62 -18.92 -2.69
N ASN A 266 -21.57 -19.73 -2.69
CA ASN A 266 -21.46 -20.98 -3.44
C ASN A 266 -22.16 -22.14 -2.69
N THR A 267 -23.40 -21.92 -2.24
CA THR A 267 -24.24 -22.97 -1.65
C THR A 267 -25.71 -22.72 -2.01
N ASP A 268 -26.47 -23.78 -2.22
CA ASP A 268 -27.90 -23.69 -2.52
C ASP A 268 -28.65 -22.89 -1.43
N ALA A 269 -28.31 -23.12 -0.16
CA ALA A 269 -28.92 -22.42 0.96
C ALA A 269 -28.64 -20.91 0.91
N ALA A 270 -27.43 -20.49 0.56
CA ALA A 270 -27.10 -19.08 0.41
C ALA A 270 -27.81 -18.45 -0.79
N GLN A 271 -27.84 -19.16 -1.94
CA GLN A 271 -28.45 -18.66 -3.16
C GLN A 271 -29.97 -18.53 -3.08
N GLN A 272 -30.64 -19.39 -2.31
CA GLN A 272 -32.09 -19.27 -2.02
C GLN A 272 -32.45 -17.99 -1.22
N THR A 273 -31.50 -17.32 -0.62
CA THR A 273 -31.72 -16.10 0.17
C THR A 273 -31.54 -14.80 -0.61
N ILE A 274 -31.17 -14.88 -1.89
CA ILE A 274 -30.85 -13.74 -2.75
C ILE A 274 -31.57 -13.88 -4.11
N ASN A 275 -31.71 -12.76 -4.82
CA ASN A 275 -32.10 -12.81 -6.24
C ASN A 275 -30.84 -13.03 -7.09
N ILE A 276 -30.62 -14.26 -7.53
CA ILE A 276 -29.39 -14.68 -8.24
C ILE A 276 -29.15 -13.88 -9.54
N ASP A 277 -30.23 -13.38 -10.18
CA ASP A 277 -30.12 -12.59 -11.41
C ASP A 277 -29.45 -11.21 -11.21
N GLU A 278 -29.35 -10.77 -9.97
CA GLU A 278 -28.69 -9.49 -9.62
C GLU A 278 -27.18 -9.66 -9.39
N TYR A 279 -26.70 -10.91 -9.24
CA TYR A 279 -25.31 -11.19 -8.88
C TYR A 279 -24.48 -11.64 -10.06
N THR A 280 -23.19 -11.39 -9.99
CA THR A 280 -22.25 -11.86 -10.99
C THR A 280 -21.93 -13.34 -10.80
N SER A 281 -21.47 -14.00 -11.86
CA SER A 281 -20.99 -15.39 -11.76
C SER A 281 -19.83 -15.53 -10.75
N TYR A 282 -18.98 -14.52 -10.64
CA TYR A 282 -17.89 -14.52 -9.66
C TYR A 282 -18.41 -14.51 -8.22
N ASP A 283 -19.40 -13.67 -7.91
CA ASP A 283 -19.99 -13.61 -6.57
C ASP A 283 -20.70 -14.92 -6.22
N LEU A 284 -21.48 -15.49 -7.17
CA LEU A 284 -22.27 -16.71 -6.96
C LEU A 284 -21.41 -17.96 -6.80
N THR A 285 -20.27 -18.04 -7.48
CA THR A 285 -19.38 -19.22 -7.41
C THR A 285 -18.35 -19.13 -6.29
N ASN A 286 -18.25 -17.98 -5.60
CA ASN A 286 -17.29 -17.78 -4.53
C ASN A 286 -17.91 -16.97 -3.37
N ARG A 287 -17.66 -15.68 -3.31
CA ARG A 287 -18.14 -14.74 -2.29
C ARG A 287 -18.21 -13.33 -2.88
N ILE A 288 -18.95 -12.43 -2.23
CA ILE A 288 -19.12 -11.06 -2.71
C ILE A 288 -17.81 -10.31 -2.67
N GLY A 289 -17.37 -9.83 -3.84
CA GLY A 289 -16.21 -8.99 -4.00
C GLY A 289 -14.89 -9.74 -4.18
N ASN A 290 -13.83 -9.00 -4.46
CA ASN A 290 -12.47 -9.48 -4.61
C ASN A 290 -11.74 -9.42 -3.26
N HIS A 291 -11.45 -10.58 -2.68
CA HIS A 291 -10.85 -10.74 -1.35
C HIS A 291 -9.37 -11.05 -1.45
N ILE A 292 -8.52 -10.13 -1.04
CA ILE A 292 -7.07 -10.32 -1.00
C ILE A 292 -6.48 -9.89 0.33
N GLY A 293 -5.33 -10.42 0.68
CA GLY A 293 -4.65 -10.04 1.91
C GLY A 293 -3.36 -10.79 2.16
N THR A 294 -2.80 -10.61 3.36
CA THR A 294 -1.65 -11.38 3.82
C THR A 294 -1.83 -11.86 5.25
N ILE A 295 -1.20 -12.99 5.55
CA ILE A 295 -0.89 -13.42 6.91
C ILE A 295 0.58 -13.14 7.14
N ASP A 296 0.86 -12.38 8.19
CA ASP A 296 2.20 -11.87 8.46
C ASP A 296 2.72 -12.46 9.77
N VAL A 297 4.00 -12.80 9.79
CA VAL A 297 4.73 -13.16 11.01
C VAL A 297 6.03 -12.39 11.08
N GLY A 298 6.49 -12.09 12.29
CA GLY A 298 7.73 -11.36 12.50
C GLY A 298 8.41 -11.67 13.82
N LEU A 299 9.70 -11.44 13.83
CA LEU A 299 10.58 -11.59 14.99
C LEU A 299 11.44 -10.34 15.14
N GLU A 300 11.49 -9.77 16.33
CA GLU A 300 12.43 -8.71 16.69
C GLU A 300 13.41 -9.22 17.74
N LEU A 301 14.71 -9.07 17.48
CA LEU A 301 15.78 -9.31 18.44
C LEU A 301 16.55 -8.01 18.68
N THR A 302 16.50 -7.51 19.91
CA THR A 302 17.21 -6.30 20.34
C THR A 302 18.48 -6.69 21.11
N THR A 303 19.62 -6.26 20.63
CA THR A 303 20.91 -6.36 21.34
C THR A 303 21.39 -4.98 21.77
N ASN A 304 22.54 -4.91 22.42
CA ASN A 304 23.12 -3.61 22.82
C ASN A 304 23.55 -2.76 21.61
N LYS A 305 24.02 -3.40 20.53
CA LYS A 305 24.57 -2.72 19.34
C LYS A 305 23.62 -2.68 18.16
N TYR A 306 22.83 -3.72 18.00
CA TYR A 306 21.98 -3.91 16.82
C TYR A 306 20.58 -4.34 17.19
N ASP A 307 19.62 -3.95 16.36
CA ASP A 307 18.28 -4.50 16.35
C ASP A 307 18.08 -5.25 15.04
N PHE A 308 17.58 -6.47 15.16
CA PHE A 308 17.25 -7.34 14.04
C PHE A 308 15.74 -7.50 13.96
N ILE A 309 15.18 -7.37 12.78
CA ILE A 309 13.77 -7.64 12.50
C ILE A 309 13.72 -8.59 11.31
N VAL A 310 13.10 -9.74 11.49
CA VAL A 310 12.80 -10.70 10.43
C VAL A 310 11.29 -10.75 10.26
N TYR A 311 10.81 -10.72 9.04
CA TYR A 311 9.38 -10.74 8.74
C TYR A 311 9.06 -11.54 7.49
N ARG A 312 7.84 -12.07 7.48
CA ARG A 312 7.25 -12.76 6.34
C ARG A 312 5.81 -12.31 6.17
N GLN A 313 5.44 -11.94 4.94
CA GLN A 313 4.06 -11.75 4.50
C GLN A 313 3.72 -12.88 3.54
N SER A 314 2.72 -13.69 3.84
CA SER A 314 2.22 -14.75 2.98
C SER A 314 0.90 -14.28 2.38
N ILE A 315 0.86 -14.15 1.05
CA ILE A 315 -0.33 -13.66 0.33
C ILE A 315 -1.42 -14.73 0.32
N TYR A 316 -2.66 -14.28 0.44
CA TYR A 316 -3.83 -15.04 0.02
C TYR A 316 -4.65 -14.22 -0.98
N ASP A 317 -5.08 -14.91 -2.01
CA ASP A 317 -6.03 -14.53 -3.02
C ASP A 317 -6.84 -15.81 -3.25
N ASP A 318 -8.15 -15.75 -3.07
CA ASP A 318 -8.98 -16.95 -2.97
C ASP A 318 -8.60 -17.94 -1.85
N GLY A 319 -8.63 -19.25 -2.09
CA GLY A 319 -8.41 -20.31 -1.11
C GLY A 319 -7.01 -20.92 -1.07
N SER A 320 -6.11 -20.51 -1.96
CA SER A 320 -4.81 -21.18 -2.15
C SER A 320 -3.94 -21.24 -0.89
N LEU A 321 -3.90 -20.17 -0.09
CA LEU A 321 -3.12 -20.17 1.15
C LEU A 321 -3.70 -21.11 2.22
N PHE A 322 -5.02 -21.26 2.29
CA PHE A 322 -5.63 -22.19 3.25
C PHE A 322 -5.14 -23.63 3.04
N HIS A 323 -4.90 -24.00 1.79
CA HIS A 323 -4.34 -25.30 1.41
C HIS A 323 -2.81 -25.28 1.29
N LEU A 324 -2.14 -24.18 1.66
CA LEU A 324 -0.69 -23.97 1.53
C LEU A 324 -0.17 -24.08 0.09
N ALA A 325 -1.04 -24.06 -0.91
CA ALA A 325 -0.69 -24.25 -2.31
C ALA A 325 0.23 -23.13 -2.84
N ASN A 326 0.04 -21.90 -2.37
CA ASN A 326 0.85 -20.75 -2.72
C ASN A 326 1.80 -20.30 -1.59
N ILE A 327 2.09 -21.17 -0.63
CA ILE A 327 2.93 -20.82 0.55
C ILE A 327 4.33 -20.31 0.17
N ALA A 328 4.82 -20.66 -1.02
CA ALA A 328 6.09 -20.14 -1.54
C ALA A 328 6.02 -18.64 -1.89
N ASP A 329 4.82 -18.11 -2.16
CA ASP A 329 4.64 -16.70 -2.49
C ASP A 329 4.58 -15.82 -1.25
N GLY A 330 5.04 -14.60 -1.40
CA GLY A 330 5.06 -13.63 -0.32
C GLY A 330 6.30 -12.74 -0.35
N LEU A 331 6.44 -11.95 0.71
CA LEU A 331 7.59 -11.10 0.97
C LEU A 331 8.29 -11.56 2.24
N THR A 332 9.57 -11.90 2.17
CA THR A 332 10.40 -12.23 3.34
C THR A 332 11.52 -11.21 3.44
N GLY A 333 11.73 -10.63 4.61
CA GLY A 333 12.76 -9.62 4.79
C GLY A 333 13.50 -9.74 6.13
N ILE A 334 14.71 -9.22 6.12
CA ILE A 334 15.52 -8.98 7.31
C ILE A 334 16.01 -7.54 7.32
N THR A 335 15.83 -6.87 8.44
CA THR A 335 16.37 -5.53 8.70
C THR A 335 17.33 -5.57 9.87
N VAL A 336 18.49 -4.96 9.69
CA VAL A 336 19.49 -4.74 10.75
C VAL A 336 19.62 -3.24 10.97
N THR A 337 19.36 -2.77 12.20
CA THR A 337 19.53 -1.36 12.59
C THR A 337 20.69 -1.24 13.55
N ASN A 338 21.65 -0.39 13.21
CA ASN A 338 22.77 -0.04 14.08
C ASN A 338 22.32 1.01 15.11
N LYS A 339 22.48 0.70 16.41
CA LYS A 339 22.14 1.56 17.54
C LYS A 339 23.32 2.44 18.00
N THR A 340 24.52 2.08 17.57
CA THR A 340 25.78 2.69 18.01
C THR A 340 26.34 3.65 16.96
N CYS A 341 25.46 4.35 16.21
CA CYS A 341 25.90 5.39 15.29
C CYS A 341 26.61 6.50 16.07
N ASP A 342 27.81 6.82 15.64
CA ASP A 342 28.66 7.85 16.23
C ASP A 342 28.68 9.06 15.30
N ASP A 343 28.00 10.12 15.69
CA ASP A 343 27.88 11.34 14.87
C ASP A 343 29.22 12.08 14.67
N THR A 344 30.29 11.68 15.38
CA THR A 344 31.65 12.21 15.16
C THR A 344 32.30 11.58 13.93
N LYS A 345 31.86 10.40 13.50
CA LYS A 345 32.38 9.73 12.31
C LYS A 345 31.80 10.32 11.05
N LYS A 346 32.65 10.47 10.01
CA LYS A 346 32.20 10.95 8.70
C LYS A 346 31.15 10.04 8.06
N LEU A 347 31.31 8.71 8.19
CA LEU A 347 30.38 7.71 7.64
C LEU A 347 29.74 6.91 8.77
N ASN A 348 28.41 6.93 8.82
CA ASN A 348 27.59 6.15 9.73
C ASN A 348 26.58 5.32 8.94
N LEU A 349 26.75 4.00 8.91
CA LEU A 349 25.74 3.08 8.38
C LEU A 349 24.69 2.82 9.47
N LYS A 350 23.46 3.24 9.22
CA LYS A 350 22.36 3.19 10.20
C LYS A 350 21.52 1.94 10.07
N LYS A 351 21.24 1.51 8.84
CA LYS A 351 20.29 0.42 8.59
C LYS A 351 20.61 -0.30 7.30
N ILE A 352 20.42 -1.61 7.31
CA ILE A 352 20.45 -2.47 6.12
C ILE A 352 19.16 -3.28 6.11
N ASN A 353 18.58 -3.46 4.93
CA ASN A 353 17.43 -4.32 4.68
C ASN A 353 17.71 -5.22 3.48
N VAL A 354 17.35 -6.48 3.58
CA VAL A 354 17.39 -7.44 2.46
C VAL A 354 16.04 -8.14 2.40
N GLU A 355 15.45 -8.19 1.21
CA GLU A 355 14.14 -8.79 0.98
C GLU A 355 14.16 -9.74 -0.21
N PHE A 356 13.38 -10.80 -0.08
CA PHE A 356 13.01 -11.70 -1.17
C PHE A 356 11.49 -11.63 -1.37
N PHE A 357 11.09 -11.21 -2.56
CA PHE A 357 9.71 -11.19 -3.03
C PHE A 357 9.46 -12.34 -4.00
N ASN A 358 8.37 -13.07 -3.83
CA ASN A 358 7.93 -14.09 -4.77
C ASN A 358 6.42 -14.02 -4.96
N SER A 359 5.98 -13.95 -6.21
CA SER A 359 4.58 -14.06 -6.64
C SER A 359 4.43 -15.03 -7.82
N ALA A 360 5.43 -15.88 -8.05
CA ALA A 360 5.50 -16.67 -9.26
C ALA A 360 4.82 -18.04 -9.16
N ASN A 361 4.47 -18.51 -7.97
CA ASN A 361 3.85 -19.81 -7.75
C ASN A 361 2.33 -19.79 -8.01
N GLN A 362 1.58 -18.86 -7.38
CA GLN A 362 0.14 -18.64 -7.58
C GLN A 362 -0.70 -19.93 -7.47
N GLY A 363 -0.36 -20.82 -6.52
CA GLY A 363 -1.01 -22.10 -6.34
C GLY A 363 -0.64 -23.17 -7.38
N GLY A 364 0.29 -22.89 -8.31
CA GLY A 364 0.78 -23.84 -9.32
C GLY A 364 -0.03 -23.89 -10.61
N ILE A 365 0.34 -24.84 -11.48
CA ILE A 365 -0.25 -25.03 -12.83
C ILE A 365 -1.36 -26.11 -12.76
N LEU A 366 -2.40 -25.93 -12.02
CA LEU A 366 -3.53 -26.85 -12.12
C LEU A 366 -4.35 -26.50 -13.38
N GLY A 367 -4.39 -27.41 -14.35
CA GLY A 367 -5.14 -27.28 -15.60
C GLY A 367 -6.64 -27.52 -15.41
N PRO A 368 -7.49 -27.13 -16.40
CA PRO A 368 -8.88 -27.52 -16.41
C PRO A 368 -8.96 -29.06 -16.52
N GLY A 369 -9.45 -29.72 -15.47
CA GLY A 369 -9.57 -31.17 -15.37
C GLY A 369 -8.75 -31.86 -14.28
N GLU A 370 -7.77 -31.20 -13.69
CA GLU A 370 -7.01 -31.70 -12.52
C GLU A 370 -7.50 -31.04 -11.22
N PHE A 371 -8.79 -31.10 -10.99
CA PHE A 371 -9.38 -30.58 -9.75
C PHE A 371 -9.24 -31.61 -8.63
N ILE A 372 -8.33 -31.34 -7.70
CA ILE A 372 -8.64 -31.62 -6.31
C ILE A 372 -9.65 -30.54 -5.94
N ASP A 373 -10.85 -30.91 -5.53
CA ASP A 373 -12.09 -30.10 -5.48
C ASP A 373 -12.04 -28.71 -4.82
N GLN A 374 -10.90 -28.24 -4.36
CA GLN A 374 -10.76 -26.98 -3.61
C GLN A 374 -9.50 -26.17 -3.93
N ILE A 375 -8.53 -26.69 -4.68
CA ILE A 375 -7.30 -25.97 -5.04
C ILE A 375 -7.34 -25.66 -6.52
N ARG A 376 -7.70 -24.42 -6.87
CA ARG A 376 -7.80 -24.04 -8.28
C ARG A 376 -6.45 -23.75 -8.94
N GLY A 377 -5.45 -23.29 -8.18
CA GLY A 377 -4.17 -22.83 -8.73
C GLY A 377 -4.32 -21.67 -9.72
N ARG A 378 -3.22 -21.14 -10.23
CA ARG A 378 -3.18 -20.03 -11.16
C ARG A 378 -3.89 -18.78 -10.64
N ASP A 379 -3.78 -18.52 -9.34
CA ASP A 379 -4.21 -17.24 -8.77
C ASP A 379 -3.64 -16.12 -9.65
N ASN A 380 -4.47 -15.18 -10.02
CA ASN A 380 -4.06 -14.11 -10.94
C ASN A 380 -3.90 -12.81 -10.17
N TYR A 381 -2.92 -12.79 -9.27
CA TYR A 381 -2.74 -11.71 -8.29
C TYR A 381 -2.89 -10.34 -8.91
N PHE A 382 -3.78 -9.55 -8.29
CA PHE A 382 -4.10 -8.15 -8.61
C PHE A 382 -4.84 -7.92 -9.93
N ASN A 383 -5.14 -8.99 -10.69
CA ASN A 383 -6.11 -8.98 -11.76
C ASN A 383 -7.43 -9.60 -11.28
N HIS A 384 -8.55 -9.14 -11.79
CA HIS A 384 -9.85 -9.74 -11.49
C HIS A 384 -10.83 -9.52 -12.64
N GLY A 385 -11.55 -10.57 -13.06
CA GLY A 385 -12.46 -10.49 -14.22
C GLY A 385 -13.72 -9.65 -14.00
N GLN A 386 -14.10 -9.38 -12.75
CA GLN A 386 -15.19 -8.48 -12.38
C GLN A 386 -14.68 -7.06 -12.06
N PHE A 387 -13.54 -6.94 -11.38
CA PHE A 387 -12.91 -5.67 -11.02
C PHE A 387 -11.74 -5.40 -11.98
N LEU A 388 -12.09 -5.01 -13.23
CA LEU A 388 -11.14 -4.90 -14.33
C LEU A 388 -10.00 -3.89 -14.13
N ASP A 389 -10.22 -2.88 -13.29
CA ASP A 389 -9.16 -1.95 -12.87
C ASP A 389 -8.14 -2.59 -11.91
N GLY A 390 -8.32 -3.90 -11.59
CA GLY A 390 -7.42 -4.69 -10.76
C GLY A 390 -7.24 -4.14 -9.34
N TRP A 391 -6.16 -4.55 -8.67
CA TRP A 391 -5.77 -3.97 -7.38
C TRP A 391 -5.01 -2.66 -7.58
N GLY A 392 -5.66 -1.75 -8.31
CA GLY A 392 -5.14 -0.45 -8.74
C GLY A 392 -5.99 0.73 -8.28
N TYR A 393 -5.36 1.88 -8.16
CA TYR A 393 -6.04 3.16 -7.95
C TYR A 393 -5.42 4.23 -8.82
N LYS A 394 -6.24 4.86 -9.67
CA LYS A 394 -5.79 5.85 -10.66
C LYS A 394 -4.65 5.31 -11.52
N SER A 395 -4.83 4.09 -12.03
CA SER A 395 -3.88 3.34 -12.86
C SER A 395 -2.54 2.99 -12.19
N GLN A 396 -2.46 3.14 -10.87
CA GLN A 396 -1.27 2.79 -10.10
C GLN A 396 -1.53 1.58 -9.21
N MET A 397 -0.53 0.70 -9.08
CA MET A 397 -0.58 -0.47 -8.21
C MET A 397 -0.68 -0.05 -6.73
N ILE A 398 -1.67 -0.56 -5.99
CA ILE A 398 -1.81 -0.34 -4.54
C ILE A 398 -0.82 -1.23 -3.77
N GLY A 399 -0.62 -2.46 -4.23
CA GLY A 399 0.29 -3.44 -3.65
C GLY A 399 1.74 -3.24 -4.07
N SER A 400 2.50 -4.33 -4.02
CA SER A 400 3.93 -4.33 -4.35
C SER A 400 4.21 -3.75 -5.74
N PRO A 401 5.16 -2.81 -5.89
CA PRO A 401 5.51 -2.22 -7.17
C PRO A 401 6.16 -3.21 -8.14
N PHE A 402 6.56 -4.41 -7.69
CA PHE A 402 7.09 -5.45 -8.58
C PHE A 402 6.03 -6.07 -9.48
N ILE A 403 4.76 -6.06 -9.06
CA ILE A 403 3.63 -6.41 -9.92
C ILE A 403 3.21 -5.13 -10.63
N THR A 404 3.65 -4.99 -11.88
CA THR A 404 3.60 -3.71 -12.60
C THR A 404 2.29 -3.57 -13.39
N PRO A 405 1.64 -2.39 -13.37
CA PRO A 405 0.56 -2.10 -14.30
C PRO A 405 1.01 -2.26 -15.75
N ASP A 406 0.12 -2.76 -16.61
CA ASP A 406 0.37 -3.03 -18.03
C ASP A 406 1.00 -1.83 -18.78
N GLN A 407 0.51 -0.64 -18.50
CA GLN A 407 0.99 0.60 -19.13
C GLN A 407 2.41 1.04 -18.73
N THR A 408 3.01 0.40 -17.72
CA THR A 408 4.33 0.80 -17.19
C THR A 408 5.48 -0.03 -17.74
N ILE A 409 5.19 -1.09 -18.48
CA ILE A 409 6.19 -1.97 -19.07
C ILE A 409 6.20 -1.81 -20.59
N LYS A 410 7.17 -2.42 -21.23
CA LYS A 410 7.35 -2.34 -22.67
C LYS A 410 6.12 -2.82 -23.43
N PRO A 411 5.62 -2.06 -24.43
CA PRO A 411 4.36 -2.37 -25.13
C PRO A 411 4.44 -3.63 -26.00
N GLU A 412 5.65 -4.06 -26.41
CA GLU A 412 5.84 -5.28 -27.19
C GLU A 412 5.75 -6.56 -26.38
N LEU A 413 5.66 -6.49 -25.05
CA LEU A 413 5.49 -7.66 -24.21
C LEU A 413 4.07 -8.21 -24.30
N PRO A 414 3.88 -9.54 -24.18
CA PRO A 414 2.56 -10.15 -24.23
C PRO A 414 1.60 -9.53 -23.24
N ARG A 415 0.41 -9.17 -23.71
CA ARG A 415 -0.63 -8.52 -22.89
C ARG A 415 -1.78 -9.48 -22.62
N TYR A 416 -2.19 -9.56 -21.38
CA TYR A 416 -3.32 -10.38 -20.98
C TYR A 416 -4.64 -9.68 -21.35
N ARG A 417 -5.49 -10.40 -22.11
CA ARG A 417 -6.82 -9.94 -22.47
C ARG A 417 -7.89 -10.71 -21.71
N TYR A 418 -8.91 -9.99 -21.27
CA TYR A 418 -10.14 -10.58 -20.79
C TYR A 418 -11.15 -10.71 -21.95
N PHE A 419 -11.69 -11.92 -22.14
CA PHE A 419 -12.78 -12.18 -23.07
C PHE A 419 -14.15 -12.02 -22.37
N VAL A 420 -14.39 -10.89 -21.78
CA VAL A 420 -15.57 -10.63 -20.94
C VAL A 420 -16.43 -9.49 -21.48
N SER A 421 -16.07 -8.92 -22.63
CA SER A 421 -16.71 -7.75 -23.23
C SER A 421 -16.59 -7.81 -24.76
N ASP A 422 -17.42 -7.05 -25.45
CA ASP A 422 -17.34 -6.86 -26.91
C ASP A 422 -16.11 -6.02 -27.33
N ASN A 423 -15.47 -5.36 -26.39
CA ASN A 423 -14.24 -4.60 -26.58
C ASN A 423 -13.02 -5.35 -26.05
N ASP A 424 -11.85 -5.05 -26.60
CA ASP A 424 -10.57 -5.51 -26.05
C ASP A 424 -10.33 -4.92 -24.65
N VAL A 425 -10.51 -5.75 -23.64
CA VAL A 425 -10.23 -5.38 -22.26
C VAL A 425 -8.92 -6.00 -21.83
N PHE A 426 -7.92 -5.17 -21.58
CA PHE A 426 -6.64 -5.63 -21.06
C PHE A 426 -6.69 -5.73 -19.54
N ALA A 427 -6.04 -6.76 -19.01
CA ALA A 427 -5.85 -6.90 -17.57
C ALA A 427 -5.03 -5.74 -17.01
N PHE A 428 -5.24 -5.40 -15.75
CA PHE A 428 -4.52 -4.33 -15.07
C PHE A 428 -3.01 -4.57 -15.06
N THR A 429 -2.58 -5.82 -14.88
CA THR A 429 -1.18 -6.22 -15.00
C THR A 429 -1.02 -7.43 -15.94
N ASN A 430 0.02 -7.39 -16.76
CA ASN A 430 0.48 -8.54 -17.56
C ASN A 430 1.77 -9.16 -16.99
N ASN A 431 2.22 -8.73 -15.81
CA ASN A 431 3.43 -9.21 -15.14
C ASN A 431 3.19 -9.36 -13.64
N ASN A 432 2.47 -10.41 -13.24
CA ASN A 432 2.20 -10.70 -11.82
C ASN A 432 2.94 -11.94 -11.28
N ARG A 433 3.74 -12.62 -12.13
CA ARG A 433 4.60 -13.74 -11.71
C ARG A 433 6.05 -13.27 -11.67
N VAL A 434 6.46 -12.78 -10.49
CA VAL A 434 7.75 -12.12 -10.27
C VAL A 434 8.49 -12.77 -9.11
N ARG A 435 9.82 -12.90 -9.25
CA ARG A 435 10.75 -13.15 -8.16
C ARG A 435 11.73 -12.00 -8.09
N ALA A 436 11.92 -11.40 -6.92
CA ALA A 436 12.85 -10.29 -6.77
C ALA A 436 13.66 -10.39 -5.49
N ILE A 437 14.91 -9.96 -5.56
CA ILE A 437 15.77 -9.72 -4.40
C ILE A 437 16.06 -8.23 -4.35
N THR A 438 15.79 -7.62 -3.21
CA THR A 438 16.11 -6.22 -2.94
C THR A 438 17.09 -6.12 -1.79
N SER A 439 18.15 -5.35 -1.97
CA SER A 439 19.08 -4.95 -0.92
C SER A 439 19.05 -3.44 -0.79
N ALA A 440 18.85 -2.95 0.41
CA ALA A 440 18.82 -1.52 0.67
C ALA A 440 19.65 -1.17 1.91
N LEU A 441 20.30 -0.02 1.86
CA LEU A 441 21.06 0.49 2.99
C LEU A 441 20.78 1.98 3.18
N GLN A 442 20.84 2.43 4.42
CA GLN A 442 20.67 3.81 4.83
C GLN A 442 21.80 4.22 5.76
N GLY A 443 22.31 5.42 5.55
CA GLY A 443 23.35 5.99 6.38
C GLY A 443 23.38 7.50 6.34
N LYS A 444 24.43 8.01 6.95
CA LYS A 444 24.77 9.44 6.96
C LYS A 444 26.25 9.58 6.63
N TYR A 445 26.57 10.45 5.68
CA TYR A 445 27.94 10.88 5.40
C TYR A 445 28.06 12.36 5.74
N THR A 446 28.86 12.69 6.75
CA THR A 446 28.89 14.03 7.36
C THR A 446 27.50 14.53 7.74
N ASN A 447 26.95 15.54 7.05
CA ASN A 447 25.61 16.07 7.28
C ASN A 447 24.55 15.53 6.29
N THR A 448 24.94 14.75 5.28
CA THR A 448 24.06 14.22 4.24
C THR A 448 23.54 12.84 4.63
N ASN A 449 22.22 12.69 4.75
CA ASN A 449 21.62 11.37 4.81
C ASN A 449 21.58 10.78 3.40
N PHE A 450 21.78 9.48 3.29
CA PHE A 450 21.69 8.77 2.02
C PHE A 450 20.97 7.42 2.18
N ALA A 451 20.35 6.97 1.09
CA ALA A 451 19.80 5.64 0.96
C ALA A 451 20.15 5.07 -0.41
N LEU A 452 20.59 3.83 -0.45
CA LEU A 452 20.87 3.06 -1.67
C LEU A 452 19.90 1.89 -1.72
N ARG A 453 19.31 1.62 -2.89
CA ARG A 453 18.50 0.44 -3.18
C ARG A 453 18.98 -0.24 -4.43
N TYR A 454 19.14 -1.53 -4.36
CA TYR A 454 19.43 -2.40 -5.48
C TYR A 454 18.38 -3.50 -5.56
N THR A 455 17.83 -3.72 -6.74
CA THR A 455 16.88 -4.79 -7.00
C THR A 455 17.26 -5.56 -8.25
N TYR A 456 17.22 -6.86 -8.14
CA TYR A 456 17.22 -7.78 -9.28
C TYR A 456 15.91 -8.55 -9.27
N SER A 457 15.19 -8.55 -10.39
CA SER A 457 13.95 -9.31 -10.54
C SER A 457 13.94 -10.16 -11.80
N GLN A 458 13.24 -11.29 -11.70
CA GLN A 458 12.92 -12.20 -12.79
C GLN A 458 11.42 -12.19 -13.00
N ASN A 459 11.00 -11.83 -14.20
CA ASN A 459 9.63 -11.55 -14.59
C ASN A 459 9.16 -12.60 -15.59
N SER A 460 7.98 -13.20 -15.38
CA SER A 460 7.49 -14.35 -16.15
C SER A 460 6.15 -14.10 -16.84
N GLY A 461 5.60 -12.88 -16.79
CA GLY A 461 4.28 -12.58 -17.29
C GLY A 461 3.17 -13.06 -16.36
N THR A 462 2.06 -13.53 -16.89
CA THR A 462 0.97 -14.21 -16.15
C THR A 462 0.95 -15.70 -16.48
N TYR A 463 0.10 -16.48 -15.83
CA TYR A 463 -0.10 -17.89 -16.26
C TYR A 463 -0.82 -17.99 -17.61
N GLN A 464 -1.76 -17.09 -17.86
CA GLN A 464 -2.56 -17.07 -19.08
C GLN A 464 -1.75 -16.57 -20.28
N TYR A 465 -0.87 -15.59 -20.04
CA TYR A 465 -0.01 -14.99 -21.06
C TYR A 465 1.43 -14.89 -20.54
N PRO A 466 2.15 -16.03 -20.49
CA PRO A 466 3.54 -16.03 -20.03
C PRO A 466 4.44 -15.33 -21.04
N PHE A 467 5.48 -14.69 -20.55
CA PHE A 467 6.55 -14.24 -21.42
C PHE A 467 7.28 -15.44 -22.03
N VAL A 468 7.67 -15.35 -23.31
CA VAL A 468 8.38 -16.40 -24.05
C VAL A 468 9.63 -16.88 -23.31
N LYS A 469 10.33 -15.95 -22.68
CA LYS A 469 11.47 -16.19 -21.77
C LYS A 469 11.29 -15.32 -20.54
N LYS A 470 11.78 -15.81 -19.40
CA LYS A 470 11.85 -14.98 -18.20
C LYS A 470 12.73 -13.76 -18.46
N ILE A 471 12.21 -12.59 -18.12
CA ILE A 471 12.89 -11.31 -18.35
C ILE A 471 13.51 -10.84 -17.04
N ASN A 472 14.81 -10.67 -17.06
CA ASN A 472 15.53 -10.13 -15.92
C ASN A 472 15.54 -8.61 -15.95
N GLN A 473 15.32 -7.99 -14.82
CA GLN A 473 15.35 -6.53 -14.63
C GLN A 473 16.26 -6.18 -13.46
N THR A 474 17.14 -5.23 -13.67
CA THR A 474 17.93 -4.63 -12.58
C THR A 474 17.53 -3.17 -12.43
N SER A 475 17.28 -2.76 -11.19
CA SER A 475 16.94 -1.38 -10.84
C SER A 475 17.79 -0.91 -9.66
N LEU A 476 18.41 0.25 -9.80
CA LEU A 476 19.26 0.89 -8.79
C LEU A 476 18.69 2.27 -8.44
N GLY A 477 18.65 2.61 -7.15
CA GLY A 477 18.24 3.92 -6.68
C GLY A 477 19.18 4.45 -5.61
N PHE A 478 19.59 5.71 -5.74
CA PHE A 478 20.38 6.41 -4.75
C PHE A 478 19.71 7.75 -4.41
N ALA A 479 19.37 7.92 -3.14
CA ALA A 479 18.69 9.11 -2.63
C ALA A 479 19.55 9.80 -1.58
N THR A 480 19.59 11.13 -1.63
CA THR A 480 20.30 11.95 -0.66
C THR A 480 19.43 13.09 -0.13
N SER A 481 19.68 13.49 1.12
CA SER A 481 19.08 14.67 1.71
C SER A 481 20.07 15.38 2.63
N THR A 482 20.36 16.64 2.32
CA THR A 482 21.34 17.46 3.03
C THR A 482 20.66 18.67 3.66
N PRO A 483 20.66 18.80 5.01
CA PRO A 483 20.21 20.01 5.69
C PRO A 483 21.11 21.19 5.35
N TRP A 484 20.49 22.33 5.01
CA TRP A 484 21.14 23.60 4.71
C TRP A 484 20.47 24.74 5.50
N ALA A 485 21.16 25.87 5.63
CA ALA A 485 20.63 27.09 6.26
C ALA A 485 19.92 26.83 7.62
N ALA A 486 20.68 26.53 8.65
CA ALA A 486 20.19 26.25 10.02
C ALA A 486 19.21 25.06 10.10
N LYS A 487 19.35 24.08 9.21
CA LYS A 487 18.56 22.85 9.14
C LYS A 487 17.06 23.03 8.79
N LYS A 488 16.63 24.24 8.41
CA LYS A 488 15.24 24.51 8.00
C LYS A 488 15.00 24.30 6.51
N VAL A 489 16.07 24.23 5.72
CA VAL A 489 16.03 23.91 4.29
C VAL A 489 16.74 22.59 4.09
N ILE A 490 16.19 21.73 3.23
CA ILE A 490 16.75 20.44 2.87
C ILE A 490 16.91 20.40 1.35
N ILE A 491 18.11 20.12 0.90
CA ILE A 491 18.40 19.84 -0.52
C ILE A 491 18.30 18.32 -0.69
N GLN A 492 17.57 17.89 -1.72
CA GLN A 492 17.38 16.48 -2.07
C GLN A 492 17.93 16.23 -3.48
N ALA A 493 18.61 15.09 -3.64
CA ALA A 493 19.00 14.60 -4.95
C ALA A 493 18.84 13.08 -4.97
N ASN A 494 18.03 12.60 -5.92
CA ASN A 494 17.77 11.18 -6.12
C ASN A 494 18.13 10.81 -7.54
N ILE A 495 18.85 9.71 -7.72
CA ILE A 495 19.26 9.17 -9.01
C ILE A 495 18.78 7.73 -9.08
N ALA A 496 18.27 7.30 -10.21
CA ALA A 496 17.91 5.91 -10.41
C ALA A 496 18.25 5.44 -11.84
N PHE A 497 18.44 4.12 -11.96
CA PHE A 497 18.81 3.45 -13.19
C PHE A 497 18.01 2.15 -13.33
N ASP A 498 17.52 1.90 -14.54
CA ASP A 498 16.93 0.63 -14.96
C ASP A 498 17.73 0.03 -16.11
N THR A 499 17.95 -1.27 -16.09
CA THR A 499 18.50 -1.99 -17.24
C THR A 499 17.40 -2.27 -18.28
N ASN A 500 17.80 -2.70 -19.46
CA ASN A 500 16.89 -3.16 -20.50
C ASN A 500 16.29 -4.53 -20.15
N GLY A 501 15.11 -4.52 -19.54
CA GLY A 501 14.36 -5.71 -19.12
C GLY A 501 12.88 -5.55 -19.46
N ILE A 502 12.02 -5.58 -18.46
CA ILE A 502 10.60 -5.22 -18.61
C ILE A 502 10.41 -3.71 -18.82
N PHE A 503 11.35 -2.90 -18.35
CA PHE A 503 11.43 -1.48 -18.61
C PHE A 503 12.50 -1.20 -19.68
N GLU A 504 12.42 -0.04 -20.32
CA GLU A 504 13.50 0.48 -21.14
C GLU A 504 14.75 0.76 -20.29
N SER A 505 15.93 0.65 -20.92
CA SER A 505 17.16 1.12 -20.29
C SER A 505 17.06 2.61 -20.01
N ASN A 506 17.21 2.99 -18.76
CA ASN A 506 16.85 4.33 -18.32
C ASN A 506 17.73 4.82 -17.16
N ALA A 507 18.09 6.10 -17.21
CA ALA A 507 18.69 6.83 -16.11
C ALA A 507 17.81 8.05 -15.81
N GLY A 508 17.55 8.31 -14.55
CA GLY A 508 16.74 9.45 -14.15
C GLY A 508 17.25 10.12 -12.90
N VAL A 509 16.92 11.39 -12.76
CA VAL A 509 17.32 12.23 -11.63
C VAL A 509 16.13 13.07 -11.15
N PHE A 510 16.05 13.22 -9.84
CA PHE A 510 15.21 14.22 -9.16
C PHE A 510 16.11 15.12 -8.33
N ILE A 511 15.92 16.43 -8.44
CA ILE A 511 16.56 17.43 -7.60
C ILE A 511 15.46 18.31 -7.00
N GLY A 512 15.50 18.50 -5.68
CA GLY A 512 14.50 19.28 -4.96
C GLY A 512 15.06 20.07 -3.81
N VAL A 513 14.35 21.13 -3.47
CA VAL A 513 14.58 21.95 -2.28
C VAL A 513 13.30 21.97 -1.47
N LYS A 514 13.43 21.59 -0.20
CA LYS A 514 12.32 21.50 0.76
C LYS A 514 12.57 22.45 1.92
N LYS A 515 11.58 23.23 2.29
CA LYS A 515 11.58 24.09 3.48
C LYS A 515 10.52 23.62 4.47
N ILE A 516 10.90 23.61 5.76
CA ILE A 516 10.03 23.23 6.89
C ILE A 516 9.99 24.41 7.86
N TRP A 517 8.78 24.74 8.37
CA TRP A 517 8.57 25.82 9.35
C TRP A 517 8.02 25.29 10.68
#